data_c75ee124da0cf240039d6f4e858907fd
#
_entry.id   c75ee124da0cf240039d6f4e858907fd
#
_cell.length_a   1.000
_cell.length_b   1.000
_cell.length_c   1.000
_cell.angle_alpha   90.00
_cell.angle_beta   90.00
_cell.angle_gamma   90.00
#
_symmetry.space_group_name_H-M   'P 1'
#
loop_
_entity.id
_entity.type
_entity.pdbx_description
1 polymer ?
#
loop_
_entity_poly.entity_id
_entity_poly.type
_entity_poly.pdbx_seq_one_letter_code
_entity_poly.pdbx_strand_id
1 'polypeptide(L)'
;MQDSQIVRTEYSDVMKKSYIDYAMSVIIARALPDVRDGLKPVQRRTLYDMHELGIRYDKPYRKCARIVGDTMGKYHPHGDSSIYGALVVMAQEFKKGMVLVDGHGNFGSIEGDGAAAMRYTEARLAKITQEAYLADLDKDIVDFVPNFDETEKEPAVLPVRIPNLLVNGACLLYTSPSPRD
;
A
#
# COMPACT_ATOMS: atom_id res chain seq x y z
N MET A 1 -24.71 16.18 41.07
CA MET A 1 -23.26 16.40 41.01
C MET A 1 -22.64 15.04 40.79
N GLN A 2 -22.11 14.80 39.56
CA GLN A 2 -21.36 13.58 39.30
C GLN A 2 -19.99 13.71 39.97
N ASP A 3 -19.72 12.82 40.93
CA ASP A 3 -18.39 12.71 41.53
C ASP A 3 -17.37 12.39 40.42
N SER A 4 -16.54 13.37 40.10
CA SER A 4 -15.39 13.16 39.21
C SER A 4 -14.36 12.33 39.93
N GLN A 5 -14.32 11.04 39.64
CA GLN A 5 -13.36 10.10 40.21
C GLN A 5 -11.97 10.43 39.68
N ILE A 6 -11.09 10.98 40.49
CA ILE A 6 -9.69 11.23 40.13
C ILE A 6 -8.95 9.90 40.16
N VAL A 7 -8.57 9.41 38.97
CA VAL A 7 -7.73 8.22 38.83
C VAL A 7 -6.27 8.64 38.81
N ARG A 8 -5.47 8.19 39.76
CA ARG A 8 -4.02 8.40 39.73
C ARG A 8 -3.39 7.37 38.82
N THR A 9 -2.64 7.83 37.81
CA THR A 9 -1.93 6.98 36.86
C THR A 9 -0.47 7.40 36.81
N GLU A 10 0.45 6.46 36.85
CA GLU A 10 1.87 6.70 36.68
C GLU A 10 2.14 7.16 35.24
N TYR A 11 2.87 8.26 35.08
CA TYR A 11 3.25 8.82 33.78
C TYR A 11 4.01 7.82 32.91
N SER A 12 4.92 7.07 33.53
CA SER A 12 5.72 6.03 32.85
C SER A 12 4.87 4.92 32.23
N ASP A 13 3.79 4.54 32.90
CA ASP A 13 2.89 3.48 32.41
C ASP A 13 2.02 3.97 31.25
N VAL A 14 1.55 5.22 31.31
CA VAL A 14 0.82 5.86 30.22
C VAL A 14 1.71 5.97 28.98
N MET A 15 2.95 6.42 29.16
CA MET A 15 3.92 6.57 28.06
C MET A 15 4.26 5.21 27.42
N LYS A 16 4.56 4.20 28.24
CA LYS A 16 4.85 2.85 27.71
C LYS A 16 3.68 2.28 26.93
N LYS A 17 2.46 2.37 27.48
CA LYS A 17 1.25 1.88 26.80
C LYS A 17 1.03 2.62 25.48
N SER A 18 1.04 3.93 25.49
CA SER A 18 0.83 4.76 24.28
C SER A 18 1.90 4.49 23.21
N TYR A 19 3.16 4.30 23.61
CA TYR A 19 4.24 3.95 22.70
C TYR A 19 4.04 2.57 22.07
N ILE A 20 3.66 1.56 22.87
CA ILE A 20 3.38 0.21 22.37
C ILE A 20 2.20 0.24 21.42
N ASP A 21 1.10 0.91 21.78
CA ASP A 21 -0.09 1.02 20.94
C ASP A 21 0.24 1.70 19.60
N TYR A 22 1.04 2.77 19.63
CA TYR A 22 1.51 3.45 18.41
C TYR A 22 2.43 2.54 17.57
N ALA A 23 3.43 1.91 18.18
CA ALA A 23 4.36 1.02 17.49
C ALA A 23 3.62 -0.16 16.83
N MET A 24 2.69 -0.79 17.55
CA MET A 24 1.87 -1.87 17.01
C MET A 24 0.99 -1.42 15.85
N SER A 25 0.38 -0.23 15.94
CA SER A 25 -0.43 0.30 14.83
C SER A 25 0.41 0.56 13.58
N VAL A 26 1.63 1.08 13.73
CA VAL A 26 2.56 1.30 12.59
C VAL A 26 3.01 -0.03 11.98
N ILE A 27 3.31 -1.02 12.79
CA ILE A 27 3.74 -2.34 12.31
C ILE A 27 2.59 -3.01 11.55
N ILE A 28 1.42 -3.13 12.15
CA ILE A 28 0.29 -3.88 11.59
C ILE A 28 -0.33 -3.15 10.39
N ALA A 29 -0.61 -1.84 10.54
CA ALA A 29 -1.39 -1.09 9.55
C ALA A 29 -0.53 -0.41 8.46
N ARG A 30 0.81 -0.50 8.51
CA ARG A 30 1.68 0.19 7.54
C ARG A 30 2.81 -0.68 7.01
N ALA A 31 3.54 -1.37 7.90
CA ALA A 31 4.81 -2.00 7.54
C ALA A 31 4.68 -3.43 7.05
N LEU A 32 3.75 -4.21 7.62
CA LEU A 32 3.54 -5.60 7.26
C LEU A 32 2.59 -5.74 6.06
N PRO A 33 2.93 -6.60 5.08
CA PRO A 33 1.97 -7.02 4.06
C PRO A 33 0.95 -7.99 4.66
N ASP A 34 -0.29 -7.96 4.16
CA ASP A 34 -1.27 -8.98 4.48
C ASP A 34 -0.87 -10.32 3.84
N VAL A 35 -0.98 -11.41 4.57
CA VAL A 35 -0.58 -12.73 4.09
C VAL A 35 -1.44 -13.22 2.91
N ARG A 36 -2.70 -12.77 2.83
CA ARG A 36 -3.67 -13.18 1.80
C ARG A 36 -3.36 -12.61 0.42
N ASP A 37 -2.97 -11.32 0.34
CA ASP A 37 -2.67 -10.66 -0.92
C ASP A 37 -1.20 -10.24 -1.09
N GLY A 38 -0.40 -10.37 -0.03
CA GLY A 38 1.02 -10.01 -0.04
C GLY A 38 1.29 -8.52 -0.23
N LEU A 39 0.31 -7.65 0.02
CA LEU A 39 0.39 -6.22 -0.22
C LEU A 39 0.36 -5.44 1.10
N LYS A 40 1.15 -4.37 1.13
CA LYS A 40 1.02 -3.34 2.17
C LYS A 40 -0.22 -2.48 1.86
N PRO A 41 -0.84 -1.84 2.88
CA PRO A 41 -2.02 -1.01 2.66
C PRO A 41 -1.87 0.04 1.55
N VAL A 42 -0.74 0.75 1.51
CA VAL A 42 -0.48 1.75 0.46
C VAL A 42 -0.45 1.14 -0.95
N GLN A 43 0.12 -0.05 -1.09
CA GLN A 43 0.19 -0.75 -2.39
C GLN A 43 -1.20 -1.18 -2.85
N ARG A 44 -1.97 -1.80 -1.95
CA ARG A 44 -3.35 -2.24 -2.21
C ARG A 44 -4.23 -1.07 -2.63
N ARG A 45 -4.20 0.02 -1.88
CA ARG A 45 -4.98 1.23 -2.16
C ARG A 45 -4.60 1.87 -3.49
N THR A 46 -3.30 1.94 -3.81
CA THR A 46 -2.84 2.47 -5.09
C THR A 46 -3.29 1.61 -6.28
N LEU A 47 -3.20 0.28 -6.18
CA LEU A 47 -3.66 -0.61 -7.25
C LEU A 47 -5.18 -0.56 -7.41
N TYR A 48 -5.91 -0.49 -6.32
CA TYR A 48 -7.37 -0.34 -6.33
C TYR A 48 -7.80 0.99 -6.96
N ASP A 49 -7.17 2.09 -6.57
CA ASP A 49 -7.42 3.41 -7.15
C ASP A 49 -7.15 3.46 -8.66
N MET A 50 -6.05 2.86 -9.10
CA MET A 50 -5.76 2.73 -10.53
C MET A 50 -6.83 1.93 -11.27
N HIS A 51 -7.41 0.91 -10.63
CA HIS A 51 -8.54 0.15 -11.19
C HIS A 51 -9.80 1.01 -11.33
N GLU A 52 -10.17 1.73 -10.27
CA GLU A 52 -11.33 2.64 -10.27
C GLU A 52 -11.20 3.78 -11.29
N LEU A 53 -9.99 4.33 -11.44
CA LEU A 53 -9.68 5.31 -12.47
C LEU A 53 -9.69 4.74 -13.90
N GLY A 54 -9.87 3.43 -14.07
CA GLY A 54 -9.84 2.75 -15.36
C GLY A 54 -8.48 2.76 -16.04
N ILE A 55 -7.40 2.86 -15.27
CA ILE A 55 -6.00 2.87 -15.77
C ILE A 55 -5.55 1.43 -15.97
N ARG A 56 -5.99 0.80 -17.05
CA ARG A 56 -5.76 -0.60 -17.38
C ARG A 56 -4.55 -0.80 -18.28
N TYR A 57 -4.02 -2.02 -18.37
CA TYR A 57 -2.86 -2.36 -19.20
C TYR A 57 -3.10 -2.09 -20.70
N ASP A 58 -4.34 -2.15 -21.16
CA ASP A 58 -4.77 -1.91 -22.55
C ASP A 58 -5.11 -0.44 -22.83
N LYS A 59 -4.98 0.44 -21.85
CA LYS A 59 -5.28 1.87 -21.95
C LYS A 59 -3.99 2.72 -21.95
N PRO A 60 -4.07 3.97 -22.42
CA PRO A 60 -2.94 4.88 -22.36
C PRO A 60 -2.43 5.11 -20.94
N TYR A 61 -1.13 5.29 -20.79
CA TYR A 61 -0.50 5.69 -19.55
C TYR A 61 -1.10 6.97 -18.97
N ARG A 62 -1.05 7.11 -17.66
CA ARG A 62 -1.47 8.32 -16.94
C ARG A 62 -0.34 8.84 -16.08
N LYS A 63 -0.27 10.16 -15.92
CA LYS A 63 0.73 10.79 -15.03
C LYS A 63 0.65 10.22 -13.62
N CYS A 64 1.81 9.85 -13.06
CA CYS A 64 1.88 9.35 -11.68
C CYS A 64 1.33 10.35 -10.67
N ALA A 65 1.51 11.66 -10.95
CA ALA A 65 0.95 12.72 -10.10
C ALA A 65 -0.58 12.65 -9.97
N ARG A 66 -1.30 12.22 -11.02
CA ARG A 66 -2.75 12.02 -10.94
C ARG A 66 -3.11 10.83 -10.06
N ILE A 67 -2.42 9.71 -10.25
CA ILE A 67 -2.63 8.48 -9.46
C ILE A 67 -2.36 8.77 -7.98
N VAL A 68 -1.22 9.38 -7.67
CA VAL A 68 -0.83 9.73 -6.30
C VAL A 68 -1.84 10.69 -5.66
N GLY A 69 -2.29 11.71 -6.40
CA GLY A 69 -3.25 12.70 -5.91
C GLY A 69 -4.62 12.08 -5.59
N ASP A 70 -5.13 11.21 -6.45
CA ASP A 70 -6.42 10.53 -6.24
C ASP A 70 -6.33 9.53 -5.08
N THR A 71 -5.30 8.68 -5.06
CA THR A 71 -5.05 7.74 -3.96
C THR A 71 -4.93 8.45 -2.60
N MET A 72 -4.21 9.59 -2.57
CA MET A 72 -4.06 10.39 -1.35
C MET A 72 -5.38 10.99 -0.88
N GLY A 73 -6.17 11.49 -1.81
CA GLY A 73 -7.44 12.15 -1.50
C GLY A 73 -8.54 11.19 -1.05
N LYS A 74 -8.58 9.97 -1.60
CA LYS A 74 -9.67 9.03 -1.36
C LYS A 74 -9.35 7.92 -0.36
N TYR A 75 -8.14 7.37 -0.39
CA TYR A 75 -7.86 6.12 0.31
C TYR A 75 -6.69 6.19 1.30
N HIS A 76 -5.67 7.01 1.04
CA HIS A 76 -4.45 6.97 1.82
C HIS A 76 -3.99 8.36 2.27
N PRO A 77 -4.48 8.89 3.41
CA PRO A 77 -4.23 10.26 3.88
C PRO A 77 -2.81 10.43 4.48
N HIS A 78 -1.80 10.18 3.66
CA HIS A 78 -0.38 10.31 4.02
C HIS A 78 0.37 11.09 2.94
N GLY A 79 1.65 11.39 3.20
CA GLY A 79 2.46 12.18 2.27
C GLY A 79 2.57 11.57 0.86
N ASP A 80 2.49 12.42 -0.15
CA ASP A 80 2.57 12.07 -1.58
C ASP A 80 3.85 11.29 -1.93
N SER A 81 4.96 11.65 -1.29
CA SER A 81 6.25 10.98 -1.47
C SER A 81 6.22 9.50 -1.07
N SER A 82 5.46 9.15 -0.02
CA SER A 82 5.32 7.76 0.41
C SER A 82 4.49 6.94 -0.58
N ILE A 83 3.41 7.51 -1.11
CA ILE A 83 2.54 6.88 -2.12
C ILE A 83 3.32 6.73 -3.42
N TYR A 84 4.00 7.78 -3.87
CA TYR A 84 4.82 7.72 -5.07
C TYR A 84 5.97 6.72 -4.94
N GLY A 85 6.65 6.69 -3.79
CA GLY A 85 7.69 5.70 -3.52
C GLY A 85 7.19 4.26 -3.63
N ALA A 86 5.99 3.98 -3.10
CA ALA A 86 5.37 2.67 -3.23
C ALA A 86 5.01 2.33 -4.69
N LEU A 87 4.47 3.30 -5.45
CA LEU A 87 4.17 3.14 -6.88
C LEU A 87 5.45 2.83 -7.67
N VAL A 88 6.53 3.57 -7.42
CA VAL A 88 7.84 3.38 -8.06
C VAL A 88 8.37 1.96 -7.80
N VAL A 89 8.35 1.50 -6.56
CA VAL A 89 8.82 0.15 -6.20
C VAL A 89 8.01 -0.94 -6.91
N MET A 90 6.70 -0.75 -7.10
CA MET A 90 5.85 -1.71 -7.83
C MET A 90 6.14 -1.76 -9.33
N ALA A 91 6.78 -0.72 -9.88
CA ALA A 91 7.16 -0.63 -11.29
C ALA A 91 8.64 -1.04 -11.56
N GLN A 92 9.43 -1.30 -10.53
CA GLN A 92 10.87 -1.63 -10.67
C GLN A 92 11.09 -3.14 -10.80
N GLU A 93 11.54 -3.59 -11.96
CA GLU A 93 11.82 -5.00 -12.25
C GLU A 93 12.93 -5.58 -11.36
N PHE A 94 13.91 -4.76 -10.98
CA PHE A 94 15.02 -5.21 -10.11
C PHE A 94 14.64 -5.31 -8.61
N LYS A 95 13.45 -4.81 -8.22
CA LYS A 95 12.92 -4.93 -6.84
C LYS A 95 11.76 -5.89 -6.70
N LYS A 96 11.17 -6.30 -7.80
CA LYS A 96 10.00 -7.18 -7.81
C LYS A 96 10.23 -8.37 -8.71
N GLY A 97 9.96 -9.57 -8.20
CA GLY A 97 9.94 -10.78 -9.01
C GLY A 97 8.84 -10.74 -10.07
N MET A 98 7.76 -10.02 -9.77
CA MET A 98 6.65 -9.76 -10.67
C MET A 98 6.23 -8.29 -10.55
N VAL A 99 6.38 -7.55 -11.63
CA VAL A 99 6.04 -6.13 -11.71
C VAL A 99 4.52 -5.96 -11.73
N LEU A 100 4.00 -5.13 -10.84
CA LEU A 100 2.56 -4.89 -10.69
C LEU A 100 2.08 -3.63 -11.43
N VAL A 101 2.98 -2.71 -11.69
CA VAL A 101 2.72 -1.44 -12.37
C VAL A 101 3.64 -1.34 -13.57
N ASP A 102 3.05 -1.10 -14.74
CA ASP A 102 3.79 -0.81 -15.97
C ASP A 102 4.10 0.68 -16.00
N GLY A 103 5.38 1.03 -15.84
CA GLY A 103 5.88 2.39 -15.76
C GLY A 103 6.46 2.89 -17.08
N HIS A 104 6.21 4.15 -17.42
CA HIS A 104 6.79 4.84 -18.56
C HIS A 104 7.56 6.08 -18.13
N GLY A 105 8.85 6.12 -18.44
CA GLY A 105 9.78 7.17 -18.02
C GLY A 105 10.88 6.61 -17.09
N ASN A 106 11.53 7.50 -16.33
CA ASN A 106 12.60 7.12 -15.43
C ASN A 106 12.05 6.73 -14.04
N PHE A 107 12.05 5.44 -13.75
CA PHE A 107 11.68 4.87 -12.45
C PHE A 107 12.90 4.48 -11.59
N GLY A 108 14.09 5.00 -11.92
CA GLY A 108 15.33 4.69 -11.23
C GLY A 108 16.08 3.50 -11.82
N SER A 109 17.26 3.23 -11.29
CA SER A 109 18.13 2.13 -11.72
C SER A 109 18.60 1.27 -10.56
N ILE A 110 19.16 0.10 -10.88
CA ILE A 110 19.78 -0.80 -9.89
C ILE A 110 21.05 -0.17 -9.27
N GLU A 111 21.68 0.76 -9.97
CA GLU A 111 22.88 1.48 -9.52
C GLU A 111 22.60 2.55 -8.46
N GLY A 112 21.32 2.75 -8.11
CA GLY A 112 20.92 3.66 -7.03
C GLY A 112 20.36 5.00 -7.50
N ASP A 113 20.19 5.22 -8.78
CA ASP A 113 19.52 6.41 -9.27
C ASP A 113 18.07 6.42 -8.83
N GLY A 114 17.61 7.57 -8.34
CA GLY A 114 16.22 7.78 -7.96
C GLY A 114 15.29 7.89 -9.16
N ALA A 115 14.00 7.64 -8.93
CA ALA A 115 12.99 7.91 -9.95
C ALA A 115 12.84 9.41 -10.19
N ALA A 116 12.48 9.79 -11.42
CA ALA A 116 12.13 11.16 -11.76
C ALA A 116 10.86 11.59 -10.98
N ALA A 117 10.66 12.92 -10.83
CA ALA A 117 9.47 13.43 -10.15
C ALA A 117 8.17 12.95 -10.82
N MET A 118 7.13 12.70 -10.01
CA MET A 118 5.85 12.13 -10.44
C MET A 118 5.11 12.91 -11.55
N ARG A 119 5.47 14.18 -11.76
CA ARG A 119 4.93 15.00 -12.85
C ARG A 119 5.47 14.60 -14.23
N TYR A 120 6.62 13.93 -14.29
CA TYR A 120 7.25 13.47 -15.52
C TYR A 120 6.93 12.02 -15.86
N THR A 121 6.87 11.16 -14.84
CA THR A 121 6.61 9.72 -15.00
C THR A 121 5.14 9.44 -15.25
N GLU A 122 4.89 8.35 -15.97
CA GLU A 122 3.55 7.86 -16.27
C GLU A 122 3.45 6.38 -15.88
N ALA A 123 2.26 5.92 -15.55
CA ALA A 123 2.04 4.54 -15.14
C ALA A 123 0.67 4.03 -15.59
N ARG A 124 0.56 2.71 -15.66
CA ARG A 124 -0.69 1.96 -15.79
C ARG A 124 -0.57 0.61 -15.08
N LEU A 125 -1.68 -0.06 -14.87
CA LEU A 125 -1.65 -1.42 -14.32
C LEU A 125 -0.90 -2.36 -15.27
N ALA A 126 -0.05 -3.23 -14.73
CA ALA A 126 0.50 -4.33 -15.49
C ALA A 126 -0.60 -5.36 -15.82
N LYS A 127 -0.46 -6.10 -16.92
CA LYS A 127 -1.43 -7.11 -17.35
C LYS A 127 -1.71 -8.13 -16.22
N ILE A 128 -0.66 -8.62 -15.58
CA ILE A 128 -0.77 -9.59 -14.50
C ILE A 128 -1.57 -9.04 -13.30
N THR A 129 -1.43 -7.76 -12.99
CA THR A 129 -2.18 -7.14 -11.91
C THR A 129 -3.67 -7.13 -12.19
N GLN A 130 -4.06 -6.82 -13.42
CA GLN A 130 -5.47 -6.84 -13.79
C GLN A 130 -6.05 -8.26 -13.82
N GLU A 131 -5.30 -9.25 -14.33
CA GLU A 131 -5.80 -10.62 -14.51
C GLU A 131 -5.69 -11.49 -13.24
N ALA A 132 -4.72 -11.23 -12.36
CA ALA A 132 -4.48 -12.06 -11.19
C ALA A 132 -4.76 -11.39 -9.84
N TYR A 133 -4.85 -10.05 -9.79
CA TYR A 133 -5.08 -9.32 -8.52
C TYR A 133 -6.45 -8.65 -8.46
N LEU A 134 -7.01 -8.26 -9.60
CA LEU A 134 -8.22 -7.43 -9.66
C LEU A 134 -9.38 -8.09 -10.44
N ALA A 135 -9.15 -9.21 -11.11
CA ALA A 135 -10.11 -9.81 -12.02
C ALA A 135 -11.43 -10.25 -11.35
N ASP A 136 -11.40 -10.61 -10.08
CA ASP A 136 -12.54 -11.12 -9.34
C ASP A 136 -13.08 -10.13 -8.29
N LEU A 137 -12.66 -8.89 -8.36
CA LEU A 137 -13.01 -7.86 -7.36
C LEU A 137 -14.53 -7.63 -7.28
N ASP A 138 -15.22 -7.73 -8.43
CA ASP A 138 -16.67 -7.49 -8.55
C ASP A 138 -17.52 -8.72 -8.17
N LYS A 139 -16.89 -9.85 -7.75
CA LYS A 139 -17.59 -11.11 -7.50
C LYS A 139 -18.01 -11.33 -6.04
N ASP A 140 -17.97 -10.31 -5.22
CA ASP A 140 -18.35 -10.37 -3.79
C ASP A 140 -17.58 -11.44 -2.99
N ILE A 141 -16.30 -11.61 -3.31
CA ILE A 141 -15.40 -12.58 -2.65
C ILE A 141 -14.44 -11.95 -1.65
N VAL A 142 -14.45 -10.61 -1.55
CA VAL A 142 -13.65 -9.84 -0.61
C VAL A 142 -14.53 -8.80 0.09
N ASP A 143 -14.23 -8.57 1.37
CA ASP A 143 -14.91 -7.55 2.15
C ASP A 143 -14.45 -6.15 1.74
N PHE A 144 -15.41 -5.23 1.66
CA PHE A 144 -15.16 -3.81 1.47
C PHE A 144 -15.37 -3.07 2.79
N VAL A 145 -14.42 -2.24 3.15
CA VAL A 145 -14.46 -1.41 4.36
C VAL A 145 -14.55 0.06 3.96
N PRO A 146 -15.15 0.92 4.80
CA PRO A 146 -15.11 2.36 4.55
C PRO A 146 -13.67 2.87 4.61
N ASN A 147 -13.38 3.89 3.79
CA ASN A 147 -12.12 4.62 3.84
C ASN A 147 -12.02 5.48 5.12
N PHE A 148 -10.96 6.30 5.25
CA PHE A 148 -10.67 7.10 6.44
C PHE A 148 -11.73 8.17 6.78
N ASP A 149 -12.50 8.66 5.79
CA ASP A 149 -13.55 9.67 5.96
C ASP A 149 -14.99 9.13 5.71
N GLU A 150 -15.10 7.81 5.52
CA GLU A 150 -16.35 7.08 5.28
C GLU A 150 -17.11 7.51 4.00
N THR A 151 -16.46 8.25 3.09
CA THR A 151 -17.08 8.70 1.82
C THR A 151 -16.99 7.63 0.74
N GLU A 152 -15.94 6.80 0.77
CA GLU A 152 -15.68 5.76 -0.22
C GLU A 152 -15.48 4.40 0.45
N LYS A 153 -15.46 3.34 -0.34
CA LYS A 153 -15.15 1.99 0.13
C LYS A 153 -13.87 1.49 -0.52
N GLU A 154 -13.06 0.79 0.26
CA GLU A 154 -11.86 0.14 -0.21
C GLU A 154 -11.89 -1.37 0.12
N PRO A 155 -11.28 -2.24 -0.69
CA PRO A 155 -11.21 -3.66 -0.38
C PRO A 155 -10.27 -3.89 0.80
N ALA A 156 -10.70 -4.69 1.77
CA ALA A 156 -9.88 -5.10 2.90
C ALA A 156 -8.64 -5.87 2.44
N VAL A 157 -8.79 -6.68 1.39
CA VAL A 157 -7.71 -7.40 0.67
C VAL A 157 -8.07 -7.48 -0.80
N LEU A 158 -7.08 -7.68 -1.69
CA LEU A 158 -7.35 -7.97 -3.09
C LEU A 158 -7.54 -9.48 -3.31
N PRO A 159 -8.40 -9.89 -4.27
CA PRO A 159 -8.65 -11.30 -4.59
C PRO A 159 -7.52 -11.94 -5.40
N VAL A 160 -6.32 -11.97 -4.84
CA VAL A 160 -5.10 -12.39 -5.53
C VAL A 160 -5.08 -13.90 -5.76
N ARG A 161 -4.84 -14.32 -7.00
CA ARG A 161 -4.82 -15.73 -7.43
C ARG A 161 -3.45 -16.40 -7.30
N ILE A 162 -2.41 -15.65 -6.93
CA ILE A 162 -1.04 -16.12 -6.83
C ILE A 162 -0.47 -15.80 -5.44
N PRO A 163 0.48 -16.55 -4.91
CA PRO A 163 1.09 -16.29 -3.61
C PRO A 163 2.06 -15.10 -3.71
N ASN A 164 1.53 -13.89 -3.84
CA ASN A 164 2.29 -12.66 -4.06
C ASN A 164 3.40 -12.43 -3.02
N LEU A 165 3.14 -12.77 -1.75
CA LEU A 165 4.12 -12.63 -0.68
C LEU A 165 5.38 -13.48 -0.93
N LEU A 166 5.23 -14.67 -1.51
CA LEU A 166 6.35 -15.55 -1.86
C LEU A 166 7.05 -15.08 -3.14
N VAL A 167 6.29 -14.60 -4.12
CA VAL A 167 6.83 -14.17 -5.43
C VAL A 167 7.58 -12.85 -5.32
N ASN A 168 6.97 -11.86 -4.68
CA ASN A 168 7.50 -10.50 -4.59
C ASN A 168 8.25 -10.21 -3.29
N GLY A 169 8.09 -11.07 -2.27
CA GLY A 169 8.69 -10.90 -0.97
C GLY A 169 8.24 -9.64 -0.23
N ALA A 170 8.77 -9.46 0.97
CA ALA A 170 8.62 -8.23 1.75
C ALA A 170 9.89 -7.94 2.53
N CYS A 171 10.50 -6.79 2.30
CA CYS A 171 11.78 -6.38 2.89
C CYS A 171 11.81 -6.57 4.42
N LEU A 172 10.74 -6.18 5.12
CA LEU A 172 10.66 -6.30 6.57
C LEU A 172 10.75 -7.75 7.06
N LEU A 173 10.25 -8.72 6.28
CA LEU A 173 10.32 -10.13 6.63
C LEU A 173 11.73 -10.70 6.52
N TYR A 174 12.59 -10.13 5.69
CA TYR A 174 13.99 -10.58 5.54
C TYR A 174 14.92 -9.93 6.54
N THR A 175 14.64 -8.69 6.94
CA THR A 175 15.55 -7.88 7.76
C THR A 175 15.18 -7.85 9.23
N SER A 176 13.99 -8.33 9.60
CA SER A 176 13.60 -8.46 11.01
C SER A 176 14.33 -9.65 11.65
N PRO A 177 14.83 -9.49 12.90
CA PRO A 177 15.43 -10.60 13.62
C PRO A 177 14.41 -11.74 13.75
N SER A 178 14.85 -12.96 13.45
CA SER A 178 14.04 -14.16 13.60
C SER A 178 14.18 -14.68 15.01
N PRO A 179 13.13 -15.27 15.62
CA PRO A 179 13.28 -15.98 16.89
C PRO A 179 14.25 -17.18 16.85
N ARG A 180 14.77 -17.53 15.65
CA ARG A 180 15.73 -18.60 15.43
C ARG A 180 17.17 -18.11 15.30
N ASP A 181 17.40 -16.81 15.22
CA ASP A 181 18.70 -16.15 15.18
C ASP A 181 19.11 -15.77 16.61
#